data_b9fb99efa5b7edbf2d8278ffde2e656c
#
_entry.id   b9fb99efa5b7edbf2d8278ffde2e656c
#
_cell.length_a   1.000
_cell.length_b   1.000
_cell.length_c   1.000
_cell.angle_alpha   90.00
_cell.angle_beta   90.00
_cell.angle_gamma   90.00
#
_symmetry.space_group_name_H-M   'P 1'
#
loop_
_entity.id
_entity.type
_entity.pdbx_description
1 polymer ?
#
loop_
_entity_poly.entity_id
_entity_poly.type
_entity_poly.pdbx_seq_one_letter_code
_entity_poly.pdbx_strand_id
1 'polypeptide(L)'
;MRGMHPETQPASPSLPDYRTHPRAFLKALFDAAVHSAQPLHGMRQWLPQPPSRESGGRTLVLGAGKAGGAMAQALEALWPQDAPLSGLVVTRYGHVPPRPAGVPQRIEVVEARTPCPMRPGWRQRSAFWI
;
A
#
# COMPACT_ATOMS: atom_id res chain seq x y z
N MET A 1 -19.43 42.40 2.15
CA MET A 1 -18.60 41.86 3.24
C MET A 1 -19.13 40.47 3.61
N ARG A 2 -18.47 39.40 3.17
CA ARG A 2 -18.78 38.02 3.57
C ARG A 2 -17.79 37.60 4.59
N GLY A 3 -18.28 37.31 5.82
CA GLY A 3 -17.43 36.85 6.93
C GLY A 3 -16.79 35.53 6.61
N MET A 4 -15.47 35.49 6.64
CA MET A 4 -14.69 34.26 6.68
C MET A 4 -14.90 33.60 8.03
N HIS A 5 -15.61 32.47 8.04
CA HIS A 5 -15.62 31.59 9.20
C HIS A 5 -14.23 30.92 9.30
N PRO A 6 -13.55 30.95 10.44
CA PRO A 6 -12.32 30.21 10.62
C PRO A 6 -12.67 28.71 10.57
N GLU A 7 -12.09 28.03 9.61
CA GLU A 7 -12.14 26.58 9.49
C GLU A 7 -11.42 25.98 10.72
N THR A 8 -12.22 25.42 11.62
CA THR A 8 -11.71 24.77 12.83
C THR A 8 -10.98 23.49 12.42
N GLN A 9 -9.68 23.54 12.32
CA GLN A 9 -8.87 22.32 12.14
C GLN A 9 -9.20 21.33 13.27
N PRO A 10 -9.49 20.06 12.94
CA PRO A 10 -9.68 19.04 13.95
C PRO A 10 -8.42 18.95 14.80
N ALA A 11 -8.56 19.11 16.11
CA ALA A 11 -7.46 18.99 17.05
C ALA A 11 -6.78 17.62 16.87
N SER A 12 -5.49 17.63 16.59
CA SER A 12 -4.70 16.40 16.55
C SER A 12 -4.87 15.66 17.88
N PRO A 13 -5.14 14.35 17.85
CA PRO A 13 -5.30 13.58 19.09
C PRO A 13 -4.03 13.76 19.93
N SER A 14 -4.17 14.29 21.15
CA SER A 14 -3.06 14.43 22.07
C SER A 14 -2.51 13.07 22.47
N LEU A 15 -1.20 12.90 22.35
CA LEU A 15 -0.54 11.68 22.81
C LEU A 15 -0.75 11.50 24.34
N PRO A 16 -0.97 10.28 24.83
CA PRO A 16 -0.99 10.00 26.26
C PRO A 16 0.33 10.42 26.92
N ASP A 17 0.27 10.86 28.16
CA ASP A 17 1.49 11.20 28.91
C ASP A 17 2.31 9.93 29.20
N TYR A 18 3.55 9.91 28.76
CA TYR A 18 4.47 8.78 28.91
C TYR A 18 4.81 8.44 30.36
N ARG A 19 4.68 9.40 31.28
CA ARG A 19 4.98 9.22 32.71
C ARG A 19 3.88 8.50 33.45
N THR A 20 2.64 8.83 33.11
CA THR A 20 1.44 8.27 33.78
C THR A 20 0.90 7.06 33.05
N HIS A 21 1.02 7.02 31.71
CA HIS A 21 0.48 5.97 30.84
C HIS A 21 1.51 5.48 29.80
N PRO A 22 2.68 4.92 30.24
CA PRO A 22 3.78 4.61 29.32
C PRO A 22 3.40 3.60 28.24
N ARG A 23 2.59 2.59 28.58
CA ARG A 23 2.15 1.59 27.58
C ARG A 23 1.23 2.19 26.53
N ALA A 24 0.30 3.06 26.93
CA ALA A 24 -0.60 3.75 26.00
C ALA A 24 0.18 4.72 25.10
N PHE A 25 1.17 5.41 25.65
CA PHE A 25 2.06 6.27 24.89
C PHE A 25 2.85 5.50 23.81
N LEU A 26 3.49 4.38 24.20
CA LEU A 26 4.24 3.54 23.26
C LEU A 26 3.34 2.94 22.18
N LYS A 27 2.12 2.53 22.55
CA LYS A 27 1.15 2.04 21.58
C LYS A 27 0.76 3.14 20.59
N ALA A 28 0.51 4.35 21.05
CA ALA A 28 0.15 5.46 20.16
C ALA A 28 1.29 5.83 19.19
N LEU A 29 2.54 5.79 19.64
CA LEU A 29 3.70 5.98 18.78
C LEU A 29 3.81 4.87 17.72
N PHE A 30 3.63 3.62 18.13
CA PHE A 30 3.64 2.49 17.21
C PHE A 30 2.53 2.62 16.16
N ASP A 31 1.30 2.91 16.59
CA ASP A 31 0.15 3.07 15.70
C ASP A 31 0.39 4.22 14.69
N ALA A 32 0.96 5.34 15.15
CA ALA A 32 1.31 6.46 14.28
C ALA A 32 2.38 6.09 13.24
N ALA A 33 3.42 5.34 13.65
CA ALA A 33 4.46 4.87 12.74
C ALA A 33 3.89 3.90 11.70
N VAL A 34 3.06 2.94 12.12
CA VAL A 34 2.40 1.99 11.22
C VAL A 34 1.48 2.72 10.25
N HIS A 35 0.70 3.68 10.75
CA HIS A 35 -0.22 4.47 9.92
C HIS A 35 0.53 5.26 8.85
N SER A 36 1.60 5.96 9.20
CA SER A 36 2.39 6.75 8.23
C SER A 36 3.11 5.88 7.20
N ALA A 37 3.43 4.64 7.53
CA ALA A 37 4.04 3.67 6.62
C ALA A 37 3.05 2.97 5.68
N GLN A 38 1.74 3.21 5.83
CA GLN A 38 0.76 2.58 4.94
C GLN A 38 0.92 3.08 3.49
N PRO A 39 0.88 2.16 2.49
CA PRO A 39 1.06 2.53 1.09
C PRO A 39 0.10 3.62 0.60
N LEU A 40 -1.14 3.60 1.08
CA LEU A 40 -2.16 4.58 0.69
C LEU A 40 -1.75 6.03 1.01
N HIS A 41 -1.03 6.24 2.10
CA HIS A 41 -0.56 7.57 2.50
C HIS A 41 0.74 7.97 1.79
N GLY A 42 1.69 7.03 1.70
CA GLY A 42 3.03 7.31 1.17
C GLY A 42 3.10 7.36 -0.36
N MET A 43 2.28 6.59 -1.07
CA MET A 43 2.42 6.43 -2.52
C MET A 43 1.95 7.63 -3.33
N ARG A 44 0.96 8.38 -2.88
CA ARG A 44 0.31 9.44 -3.66
C ARG A 44 1.29 10.40 -4.32
N GLN A 45 2.29 10.85 -3.59
CA GLN A 45 3.27 11.83 -4.06
C GLN A 45 4.27 11.27 -5.09
N TRP A 46 4.35 9.94 -5.22
CA TRP A 46 5.30 9.27 -6.10
C TRP A 46 4.65 8.66 -7.34
N LEU A 47 3.33 8.76 -7.46
CA LEU A 47 2.64 8.21 -8.60
C LEU A 47 2.94 9.04 -9.86
N PRO A 48 3.28 8.37 -10.98
CA PRO A 48 3.46 9.06 -12.24
C PRO A 48 2.12 9.57 -12.77
N GLN A 49 2.17 10.52 -13.66
CA GLN A 49 0.98 10.96 -14.38
C GLN A 49 0.47 9.82 -15.28
N PRO A 50 -0.84 9.54 -15.27
CA PRO A 50 -1.42 8.58 -16.19
C PRO A 50 -1.16 8.98 -17.65
N PRO A 51 -0.98 8.01 -18.57
CA PRO A 51 -0.90 8.34 -19.98
C PRO A 51 -2.18 9.01 -20.44
N SER A 52 -2.07 9.97 -21.39
CA SER A 52 -3.24 10.62 -21.95
C SER A 52 -4.08 9.62 -22.77
N ARG A 53 -5.39 9.83 -22.82
CA ARG A 53 -6.28 8.99 -23.64
C ARG A 53 -5.92 9.07 -25.12
N GLU A 54 -5.45 10.21 -25.57
CA GLU A 54 -5.06 10.46 -26.97
C GLU A 54 -3.80 9.66 -27.37
N SER A 55 -2.90 9.39 -26.40
CA SER A 55 -1.69 8.60 -26.66
C SER A 55 -1.96 7.11 -26.83
N GLY A 56 -3.16 6.62 -26.47
CA GLY A 56 -3.48 5.19 -26.44
C GLY A 56 -2.64 4.39 -25.43
N GLY A 57 -1.89 5.08 -24.58
CA GLY A 57 -1.01 4.46 -23.58
C GLY A 57 -1.78 3.73 -22.47
N ARG A 58 -1.13 2.75 -21.85
CA ARG A 58 -1.64 2.04 -20.68
C ARG A 58 -0.55 1.94 -19.62
N THR A 59 -0.97 1.88 -18.35
CA THR A 59 -0.05 1.63 -17.24
C THR A 59 -0.07 0.15 -16.89
N LEU A 60 1.12 -0.45 -16.88
CA LEU A 60 1.33 -1.83 -16.48
C LEU A 60 2.09 -1.85 -15.14
N VAL A 61 1.54 -2.57 -14.16
CA VAL A 61 2.13 -2.72 -12.83
C VAL A 61 2.67 -4.12 -12.66
N LEU A 62 3.94 -4.22 -12.35
CA LEU A 62 4.58 -5.48 -12.01
C LEU A 62 5.23 -5.35 -10.64
N GLY A 63 5.05 -6.36 -9.79
CA GLY A 63 5.60 -6.30 -8.44
C GLY A 63 5.73 -7.66 -7.79
N ALA A 64 6.65 -7.73 -6.83
CA ALA A 64 6.82 -8.88 -5.97
C ALA A 64 7.24 -8.46 -4.56
N GLY A 65 6.68 -9.09 -3.54
CA GLY A 65 7.07 -8.83 -2.16
C GLY A 65 5.92 -8.88 -1.17
N LYS A 66 6.25 -8.87 0.12
CA LYS A 66 5.27 -9.01 1.21
C LYS A 66 4.23 -7.89 1.25
N ALA A 67 4.63 -6.67 0.92
CA ALA A 67 3.74 -5.51 0.86
C ALA A 67 3.00 -5.39 -0.48
N GLY A 68 3.29 -6.28 -1.45
CA GLY A 68 2.78 -6.17 -2.82
C GLY A 68 1.26 -6.09 -2.91
N GLY A 69 0.54 -6.91 -2.14
CA GLY A 69 -0.93 -6.88 -2.11
C GLY A 69 -1.48 -5.54 -1.60
N ALA A 70 -0.93 -5.01 -0.51
CA ALA A 70 -1.34 -3.72 0.04
C ALA A 70 -0.99 -2.56 -0.90
N MET A 71 0.18 -2.62 -1.55
CA MET A 71 0.61 -1.61 -2.53
C MET A 71 -0.27 -1.62 -3.77
N ALA A 72 -0.63 -2.81 -4.28
CA ALA A 72 -1.54 -2.93 -5.43
C ALA A 72 -2.90 -2.32 -5.13
N GLN A 73 -3.49 -2.62 -3.96
CA GLN A 73 -4.77 -2.04 -3.55
C GLN A 73 -4.69 -0.53 -3.34
N ALA A 74 -3.62 -0.03 -2.75
CA ALA A 74 -3.41 1.41 -2.58
C ALA A 74 -3.29 2.12 -3.93
N LEU A 75 -2.56 1.52 -4.88
CA LEU A 75 -2.44 2.04 -6.23
C LEU A 75 -3.80 2.09 -6.95
N GLU A 76 -4.57 1.01 -6.89
CA GLU A 76 -5.92 0.95 -7.48
C GLU A 76 -6.86 2.00 -6.89
N ALA A 77 -6.75 2.27 -5.59
CA ALA A 77 -7.55 3.29 -4.91
C ALA A 77 -7.15 4.73 -5.29
N LEU A 78 -5.87 4.95 -5.58
CA LEU A 78 -5.31 6.27 -5.90
C LEU A 78 -5.32 6.59 -7.40
N TRP A 79 -5.37 5.57 -8.25
CA TRP A 79 -5.31 5.73 -9.71
C TRP A 79 -6.65 6.18 -10.28
N PRO A 80 -6.67 7.13 -11.22
CA PRO A 80 -7.91 7.55 -11.85
C PRO A 80 -8.68 6.38 -12.45
N GLN A 81 -9.99 6.36 -12.22
CA GLN A 81 -10.82 5.23 -12.66
C GLN A 81 -10.92 5.12 -14.19
N ASP A 82 -10.80 6.25 -14.86
CA ASP A 82 -10.88 6.38 -16.31
C ASP A 82 -9.53 6.14 -17.01
N ALA A 83 -8.42 6.06 -16.26
CA ALA A 83 -7.10 5.79 -16.82
C ALA A 83 -6.80 4.29 -16.86
N PRO A 84 -6.34 3.74 -18.01
CA PRO A 84 -6.03 2.33 -18.14
C PRO A 84 -4.95 1.87 -17.16
N LEU A 85 -5.27 0.86 -16.36
CA LEU A 85 -4.38 0.23 -15.40
C LEU A 85 -4.58 -1.27 -15.46
N SER A 86 -3.50 -2.01 -15.50
CA SER A 86 -3.48 -3.47 -15.37
C SER A 86 -2.17 -3.91 -14.73
N GLY A 87 -2.11 -5.15 -14.26
CA GLY A 87 -0.86 -5.62 -13.69
C GLY A 87 -0.94 -6.98 -13.02
N LEU A 88 0.21 -7.42 -12.56
CA LEU A 88 0.41 -8.66 -11.82
C LEU A 88 1.36 -8.40 -10.66
N VAL A 89 0.95 -8.78 -9.46
CA VAL A 89 1.77 -8.68 -8.25
C VAL A 89 1.81 -10.03 -7.56
N VAL A 90 3.01 -10.48 -7.23
CA VAL A 90 3.21 -11.71 -6.45
C VAL A 90 3.50 -11.36 -5.01
N THR A 91 2.74 -11.93 -4.09
CA THR A 91 2.94 -11.74 -2.65
C THR A 91 3.01 -13.07 -1.92
N ARG A 92 3.38 -13.02 -0.65
CA ARG A 92 3.40 -14.21 0.20
C ARG A 92 1.99 -14.57 0.65
N TYR A 93 1.72 -15.85 0.89
CA TYR A 93 0.47 -16.33 1.49
C TYR A 93 0.10 -15.56 2.76
N GLY A 94 -1.18 -15.19 2.88
CA GLY A 94 -1.71 -14.46 4.02
C GLY A 94 -1.28 -12.98 4.10
N HIS A 95 -0.74 -12.42 3.01
CA HIS A 95 -0.29 -11.02 2.94
C HIS A 95 -1.14 -10.16 1.99
N VAL A 96 -2.26 -10.67 1.55
CA VAL A 96 -3.26 -9.86 0.81
C VAL A 96 -4.26 -9.31 1.81
N PRO A 97 -4.29 -7.99 2.04
CA PRO A 97 -5.27 -7.41 2.95
C PRO A 97 -6.68 -7.49 2.34
N PRO A 98 -7.73 -7.42 3.16
CA PRO A 98 -9.09 -7.31 2.68
C PRO A 98 -9.21 -6.13 1.70
N ARG A 99 -9.94 -6.33 0.60
CA ARG A 99 -10.14 -5.27 -0.38
C ARG A 99 -11.12 -4.22 0.16
N PRO A 100 -10.76 -2.93 0.08
CA PRO A 100 -11.70 -1.87 0.43
C PRO A 100 -12.92 -1.88 -0.50
N ALA A 101 -14.10 -1.61 0.07
CA ALA A 101 -15.33 -1.51 -0.71
C ALA A 101 -15.21 -0.40 -1.77
N GLY A 102 -15.73 -0.67 -2.97
CA GLY A 102 -15.74 0.30 -4.07
C GLY A 102 -14.44 0.45 -4.85
N VAL A 103 -13.36 -0.22 -4.46
CA VAL A 103 -12.10 -0.22 -5.23
C VAL A 103 -12.14 -1.36 -6.26
N PRO A 104 -12.14 -1.05 -7.58
CA PRO A 104 -12.14 -2.08 -8.62
C PRO A 104 -10.83 -2.85 -8.65
N GLN A 105 -10.91 -4.14 -8.93
CA GLN A 105 -9.70 -4.95 -9.13
C GLN A 105 -9.21 -4.80 -10.57
N ARG A 106 -8.04 -4.20 -10.73
CA ARG A 106 -7.36 -3.99 -12.02
C ARG A 106 -5.99 -4.65 -12.07
N ILE A 107 -5.44 -5.00 -10.90
CA ILE A 107 -4.17 -5.68 -10.72
C ILE A 107 -4.44 -7.05 -10.15
N GLU A 108 -3.96 -8.08 -10.82
CA GLU A 108 -4.00 -9.44 -10.32
C GLU A 108 -2.98 -9.59 -9.17
N VAL A 109 -3.41 -10.18 -8.06
CA VAL A 109 -2.53 -10.47 -6.92
C VAL A 109 -2.46 -11.98 -6.73
N VAL A 110 -1.29 -12.54 -6.97
CA VAL A 110 -1.01 -13.97 -6.82
C VAL A 110 -0.28 -14.22 -5.51
N GLU A 111 -0.81 -15.12 -4.69
CA GLU A 111 -0.11 -15.57 -3.49
C GLU A 111 0.80 -16.75 -3.80
N ALA A 112 2.07 -16.64 -3.40
CA ALA A 112 3.05 -17.69 -3.56
C ALA A 112 3.75 -18.02 -2.25
N ARG A 113 4.22 -19.25 -2.12
CA ARG A 113 5.10 -19.62 -1.00
C ARG A 113 6.43 -18.92 -1.21
N THR A 114 6.88 -18.18 -0.20
CA THR A 114 8.30 -17.87 -0.13
C THR A 114 9.04 -19.20 0.08
N PRO A 115 10.02 -19.57 -0.74
CA PRO A 115 10.84 -20.71 -0.43
C PRO A 115 11.38 -20.55 0.98
N CYS A 116 11.09 -21.51 1.85
CA CYS A 116 11.67 -21.50 3.19
C CYS A 116 13.19 -21.51 3.03
N PRO A 117 13.96 -20.63 3.70
CA PRO A 117 15.39 -20.70 3.61
C PRO A 117 15.83 -22.05 4.16
N MET A 118 16.28 -22.86 3.26
CA MET A 118 17.33 -23.84 3.29
C MET A 118 17.59 -24.59 4.59
N ARG A 119 17.31 -25.84 4.58
CA ARG A 119 18.14 -26.82 5.31
C ARG A 119 19.59 -26.70 4.78
N PRO A 120 20.60 -26.68 5.64
CA PRO A 120 21.98 -26.75 5.21
C PRO A 120 22.17 -27.98 4.32
N GLY A 121 22.63 -27.80 3.09
CA GLY A 121 22.88 -28.89 2.13
C GLY A 121 22.15 -28.84 0.80
N TRP A 122 21.16 -27.95 0.61
CA TRP A 122 20.50 -27.82 -0.68
C TRP A 122 21.20 -26.78 -1.57
N ARG A 123 21.85 -27.29 -2.61
CA ARG A 123 22.32 -26.47 -3.71
C ARG A 123 21.11 -25.89 -4.43
N GLN A 124 21.07 -24.57 -4.53
CA GLN A 124 20.09 -23.80 -5.27
C GLN A 124 20.11 -24.23 -6.75
N ARG A 125 19.13 -25.05 -7.14
CA ARG A 125 18.79 -25.14 -8.55
C ARG A 125 17.87 -23.97 -8.83
N SER A 126 18.37 -23.01 -9.54
CA SER A 126 17.62 -21.89 -10.09
C SER A 126 16.47 -22.46 -10.93
N ALA A 127 15.24 -22.39 -10.39
CA ALA A 127 14.06 -22.55 -11.19
C ALA A 127 13.90 -21.26 -12.00
N PHE A 128 14.25 -21.35 -13.24
CA PHE A 128 14.02 -20.32 -14.23
C PHE A 128 12.52 -20.15 -14.45
N TRP A 129 12.11 -18.91 -14.44
CA TRP A 129 10.82 -18.44 -14.91
C TRP A 129 10.73 -18.60 -16.41
N ILE A 130 9.65 -19.20 -16.88
CA ILE A 130 9.12 -19.03 -18.23
C ILE A 130 7.82 -18.27 -18.10
#